data_2cc0bbc341f322af622859ae2dd60bdb
#
_entry.id   2cc0bbc341f322af622859ae2dd60bdb
#
_cell.length_a   1.000
_cell.length_b   1.000
_cell.length_c   1.000
_cell.angle_alpha   90.00
_cell.angle_beta   90.00
_cell.angle_gamma   90.00
#
_symmetry.space_group_name_H-M   'P 1'
#
loop_
_entity.id
_entity.type
_entity.pdbx_description
1 polymer ?
#
loop_
_entity_poly.entity_id
_entity_poly.type
_entity_poly.pdbx_seq_one_letter_code
_entity_poly.pdbx_strand_id
1 'polypeptide(L)'
;FFRPVTPGKFMLRMRLPNGILSSQKMRVLAEAVQRYGDDGSADITTRQNLQLRGIRLEDIPDIFQRFEAVGLTSIQSGMDNVRNITGSPVAGIDASELIDTRGLVKKLQDMITNRSAGNPEFTNLPRKFNIAVEGGRDNAVHAEINDIAFVPAYRDGQLGFNVLVGGFFSARRCEAAVPLNAWVEPNDDV
;
A
#
# COMPACT_ATOMS: atom_id res chain seq x y z
N PHE A 1 2.83 0.04 16.87
CA PHE A 1 2.25 -1.02 17.71
C PHE A 1 0.88 -0.55 18.19
N PHE A 2 -0.18 -1.14 17.66
CA PHE A 2 -1.51 -0.92 18.24
C PHE A 2 -1.56 -1.68 19.55
N ARG A 3 -2.11 -1.08 20.59
CA ARG A 3 -2.35 -1.81 21.84
C ARG A 3 -3.20 -3.03 21.51
N PRO A 4 -2.67 -4.25 21.64
CA PRO A 4 -3.47 -5.43 21.38
C PRO A 4 -4.55 -5.54 22.47
N VAL A 5 -5.73 -5.98 22.08
CA VAL A 5 -6.77 -6.37 23.02
C VAL A 5 -6.27 -7.56 23.87
N THR A 6 -5.32 -8.34 23.30
CA THR A 6 -4.70 -9.49 23.96
C THR A 6 -3.27 -9.15 24.40
N PRO A 7 -2.96 -9.09 25.69
CA PRO A 7 -1.61 -8.81 26.18
C PRO A 7 -0.57 -9.78 25.62
N GLY A 8 0.62 -9.23 25.25
CA GLY A 8 1.74 -10.02 24.74
C GLY A 8 1.65 -10.39 23.27
N LYS A 9 0.57 -9.99 22.57
CA LYS A 9 0.35 -10.28 21.15
C LYS A 9 0.25 -9.00 20.32
N PHE A 10 0.72 -9.08 19.08
CA PHE A 10 0.88 -7.94 18.19
C PHE A 10 0.29 -8.23 16.82
N MET A 11 0.11 -7.16 16.06
CA MET A 11 -0.26 -7.23 14.65
C MET A 11 0.97 -6.89 13.81
N LEU A 12 1.31 -7.74 12.86
CA LEU A 12 2.30 -7.49 11.83
C LEU A 12 1.60 -7.15 10.52
N ARG A 13 1.99 -6.05 9.89
CA ARG A 13 1.44 -5.63 8.59
C ARG A 13 2.51 -5.70 7.52
N MET A 14 2.15 -6.31 6.39
CA MET A 14 3.01 -6.36 5.22
C MET A 14 2.75 -5.17 4.30
N ARG A 15 3.76 -4.76 3.51
CA ARG A 15 3.57 -3.84 2.39
C ARG A 15 3.45 -4.65 1.11
N LEU A 16 2.36 -4.43 0.40
CA LEU A 16 2.03 -5.10 -0.85
C LEU A 16 1.60 -4.04 -1.86
N PRO A 17 2.56 -3.38 -2.55
CA PRO A 17 2.22 -2.33 -3.52
C PRO A 17 1.26 -2.88 -4.57
N ASN A 18 0.18 -2.15 -4.81
CA ASN A 18 -0.96 -2.55 -5.66
C ASN A 18 -1.60 -3.91 -5.27
N GLY A 19 -1.37 -4.39 -4.05
CA GLY A 19 -1.88 -5.70 -3.61
C GLY A 19 -1.26 -6.91 -4.35
N ILE A 20 -0.21 -6.70 -5.13
CA ILE A 20 0.38 -7.77 -5.95
C ILE A 20 1.15 -8.75 -5.07
N LEU A 21 0.77 -9.99 -5.13
CA LEU A 21 1.31 -11.05 -4.31
C LEU A 21 1.51 -12.33 -5.13
N SER A 22 2.76 -12.79 -5.25
CA SER A 22 3.04 -14.06 -5.93
C SER A 22 2.57 -15.26 -5.10
N SER A 23 2.32 -16.38 -5.74
CA SER A 23 1.96 -17.62 -5.05
C SER A 23 3.02 -18.08 -4.04
N GLN A 24 4.30 -17.84 -4.32
CA GLN A 24 5.40 -18.13 -3.40
C GLN A 24 5.29 -17.28 -2.12
N LYS A 25 5.08 -15.98 -2.26
CA LYS A 25 4.88 -15.06 -1.11
C LYS A 25 3.64 -15.45 -0.31
N MET A 26 2.56 -15.80 -0.99
CA MET A 26 1.32 -16.24 -0.34
C MET A 26 1.54 -17.51 0.48
N ARG A 27 2.30 -18.50 -0.01
CA ARG A 27 2.62 -19.70 0.76
C ARG A 27 3.40 -19.40 2.03
N VAL A 28 4.42 -18.54 1.93
CA VAL A 28 5.22 -18.15 3.10
C VAL A 28 4.36 -17.40 4.12
N LEU A 29 3.45 -16.53 3.68
CA LEU A 29 2.49 -15.87 4.55
C LEU A 29 1.54 -16.86 5.21
N ALA A 30 1.00 -17.83 4.47
CA ALA A 30 0.11 -18.86 5.00
C ALA A 30 0.83 -19.72 6.06
N GLU A 31 2.05 -20.15 5.81
CA GLU A 31 2.88 -20.87 6.78
C GLU A 31 3.13 -20.06 8.04
N ALA A 32 3.43 -18.75 7.89
CA ALA A 32 3.63 -17.87 9.03
C ALA A 32 2.36 -17.70 9.87
N VAL A 33 1.20 -17.55 9.23
CA VAL A 33 -0.09 -17.45 9.92
C VAL A 33 -0.43 -18.74 10.66
N GLN A 34 -0.21 -19.89 10.05
CA GLN A 34 -0.47 -21.19 10.69
C GLN A 34 0.46 -21.45 11.88
N ARG A 35 1.72 -21.05 11.77
CA ARG A 35 2.74 -21.32 12.79
C ARG A 35 2.72 -20.34 13.95
N TYR A 36 2.50 -19.05 13.68
CA TYR A 36 2.68 -17.96 14.66
C TYR A 36 1.38 -17.20 14.97
N GLY A 37 0.37 -17.31 14.12
CA GLY A 37 -0.93 -16.67 14.34
C GLY A 37 -1.75 -17.39 15.41
N ASP A 38 -2.72 -16.67 15.98
CA ASP A 38 -3.59 -17.25 17.02
C ASP A 38 -4.59 -18.29 16.50
N ASP A 39 -5.16 -18.02 15.33
CA ASP A 39 -6.28 -18.77 14.79
C ASP A 39 -6.07 -19.22 13.33
N GLY A 40 -4.85 -19.04 12.82
CA GLY A 40 -4.52 -19.36 11.44
C GLY A 40 -5.16 -18.44 10.41
N SER A 41 -5.65 -17.26 10.81
CA SER A 41 -6.26 -16.26 9.93
C SER A 41 -5.36 -15.04 9.70
N ALA A 42 -5.61 -14.31 8.61
CA ALA A 42 -4.99 -13.04 8.29
C ALA A 42 -6.03 -12.09 7.70
N ASP A 43 -5.85 -10.78 7.91
CA ASP A 43 -6.74 -9.77 7.35
C ASP A 43 -6.19 -9.23 6.03
N ILE A 44 -7.04 -9.15 5.02
CA ILE A 44 -6.81 -8.34 3.82
C ILE A 44 -7.45 -6.98 4.06
N THR A 45 -6.69 -5.90 3.87
CA THR A 45 -7.17 -4.55 4.15
C THR A 45 -7.63 -3.82 2.90
N THR A 46 -8.43 -2.78 3.07
CA THR A 46 -8.85 -1.86 2.00
C THR A 46 -7.67 -1.09 1.35
N ARG A 47 -6.47 -1.14 1.94
CA ARG A 47 -5.23 -0.62 1.34
C ARG A 47 -4.38 -1.71 0.72
N GLN A 48 -5.00 -2.83 0.37
CA GLN A 48 -4.32 -3.94 -0.30
C GLN A 48 -3.13 -4.50 0.50
N ASN A 49 -3.15 -4.32 1.83
CA ASN A 49 -2.17 -4.92 2.74
C ASN A 49 -2.69 -6.23 3.31
N LEU A 50 -1.76 -7.04 3.78
CA LEU A 50 -2.06 -8.21 4.58
C LEU A 50 -1.57 -8.01 6.01
N GLN A 51 -2.39 -8.37 6.99
CA GLN A 51 -2.10 -8.26 8.41
C GLN A 51 -2.17 -9.62 9.07
N LEU A 52 -1.11 -9.97 9.79
CA LEU A 52 -1.07 -11.15 10.65
C LEU A 52 -1.35 -10.70 12.09
N ARG A 53 -2.23 -11.42 12.78
CA ARG A 53 -2.60 -11.14 14.17
C ARG A 53 -2.08 -12.21 15.10
N GLY A 54 -2.00 -11.86 16.39
CA GLY A 54 -1.57 -12.79 17.42
C GLY A 54 -0.08 -13.08 17.47
N ILE A 55 0.72 -12.32 16.74
CA ILE A 55 2.18 -12.51 16.66
C ILE A 55 2.83 -12.13 17.99
N ARG A 56 3.76 -12.95 18.46
CA ARG A 56 4.59 -12.67 19.65
C ARG A 56 5.90 -12.00 19.23
N LEU A 57 6.51 -11.24 20.12
CA LEU A 57 7.77 -10.56 19.82
C LEU A 57 8.94 -11.55 19.62
N GLU A 58 8.94 -12.63 20.36
CA GLU A 58 9.95 -13.69 20.24
C GLU A 58 9.95 -14.38 18.87
N ASP A 59 8.82 -14.39 18.17
CA ASP A 59 8.66 -15.03 16.85
C ASP A 59 9.11 -14.12 15.69
N ILE A 60 9.27 -12.81 15.93
CA ILE A 60 9.59 -11.83 14.89
C ILE A 60 10.88 -12.12 14.13
N PRO A 61 11.99 -12.52 14.75
CA PRO A 61 13.22 -12.80 14.00
C PRO A 61 13.05 -13.91 12.96
N ASP A 62 12.38 -15.02 13.31
CA ASP A 62 12.14 -16.12 12.38
C ASP A 62 11.16 -15.72 11.27
N ILE A 63 10.10 -14.97 11.61
CA ILE A 63 9.14 -14.44 10.63
C ILE A 63 9.87 -13.54 9.62
N PHE A 64 10.70 -12.62 10.07
CA PHE A 64 11.41 -11.70 9.18
C PHE A 64 12.40 -12.41 8.27
N GLN A 65 13.16 -13.37 8.79
CA GLN A 65 14.06 -14.18 7.97
C GLN A 65 13.29 -14.88 6.82
N ARG A 66 12.13 -15.46 7.09
CA ARG A 66 11.29 -16.11 6.08
C ARG A 66 10.74 -15.11 5.06
N PHE A 67 10.34 -13.94 5.52
CA PHE A 67 9.79 -12.90 4.66
C PHE A 67 10.83 -12.27 3.74
N GLU A 68 12.00 -11.97 4.25
CA GLU A 68 13.13 -11.46 3.48
C GLU A 68 13.55 -12.43 2.37
N ALA A 69 13.55 -13.73 2.65
CA ALA A 69 13.90 -14.77 1.68
C ALA A 69 13.02 -14.75 0.42
N VAL A 70 11.81 -14.18 0.50
CA VAL A 70 10.88 -14.04 -0.64
C VAL A 70 10.59 -12.59 -1.02
N GLY A 71 11.34 -11.63 -0.46
CA GLY A 71 11.17 -10.21 -0.73
C GLY A 71 9.85 -9.63 -0.21
N LEU A 72 9.37 -10.10 0.93
CA LEU A 72 8.30 -9.47 1.70
C LEU A 72 8.90 -8.51 2.71
N THR A 73 8.22 -7.40 2.98
CA THR A 73 8.66 -6.39 3.94
C THR A 73 7.52 -5.83 4.76
N SER A 74 7.83 -5.47 6.00
CA SER A 74 6.95 -4.71 6.89
C SER A 74 7.46 -3.28 7.15
N ILE A 75 8.56 -2.90 6.51
CA ILE A 75 9.20 -1.59 6.70
C ILE A 75 8.21 -0.47 6.38
N GLN A 76 8.11 0.52 7.28
CA GLN A 76 7.22 1.69 7.15
C GLN A 76 5.74 1.35 6.86
N SER A 77 5.27 0.15 7.25
CA SER A 77 3.91 -0.30 6.93
C SER A 77 2.82 0.28 7.81
N GLY A 78 3.18 0.95 8.89
CA GLY A 78 2.25 1.45 9.91
C GLY A 78 2.61 2.82 10.46
N MET A 79 1.92 3.25 11.51
CA MET A 79 2.14 4.51 12.21
C MET A 79 2.00 5.74 11.30
N ASP A 80 2.76 6.78 11.56
CA ASP A 80 2.72 8.07 10.86
C ASP A 80 3.69 8.08 9.68
N ASN A 81 3.52 7.11 8.81
CA ASN A 81 4.30 6.91 7.59
C ASN A 81 3.39 7.01 6.36
N VAL A 82 4.01 7.14 5.20
CA VAL A 82 3.35 6.84 3.94
C VAL A 82 2.95 5.36 3.96
N ARG A 83 1.65 5.11 3.81
CA ARG A 83 1.08 3.75 3.84
C ARG A 83 1.33 3.01 2.54
N ASN A 84 0.83 1.79 2.45
CA ASN A 84 0.86 1.04 1.19
C ASN A 84 0.24 1.88 0.07
N ILE A 85 0.85 1.85 -1.10
CA ILE A 85 0.32 2.52 -2.28
C ILE A 85 -0.72 1.59 -2.90
N THR A 86 -1.94 2.11 -3.05
CA THR A 86 -3.05 1.37 -3.65
C THR A 86 -3.13 1.63 -5.15
N GLY A 87 -3.46 0.60 -5.90
CA GLY A 87 -3.77 0.69 -7.32
C GLY A 87 -5.00 -0.12 -7.67
N SER A 88 -5.46 -0.07 -8.92
CA SER A 88 -6.60 -0.87 -9.34
C SER A 88 -6.37 -2.35 -9.04
N PRO A 89 -7.34 -3.06 -8.44
CA PRO A 89 -7.22 -4.50 -8.17
C PRO A 89 -7.18 -5.35 -9.45
N VAL A 90 -7.54 -4.77 -10.58
CA VAL A 90 -7.53 -5.40 -11.90
C VAL A 90 -6.44 -4.81 -12.82
N ALA A 91 -5.46 -4.09 -12.26
CA ALA A 91 -4.37 -3.50 -13.01
C ALA A 91 -3.61 -4.56 -13.85
N GLY A 92 -3.42 -4.27 -15.12
CA GLY A 92 -2.80 -5.17 -16.10
C GLY A 92 -3.67 -6.35 -16.53
N ILE A 93 -4.96 -6.38 -16.15
CA ILE A 93 -5.93 -7.45 -16.50
C ILE A 93 -7.14 -6.85 -17.20
N ASP A 94 -7.57 -5.66 -16.79
CA ASP A 94 -8.75 -4.99 -17.35
C ASP A 94 -8.48 -4.52 -18.79
N ALA A 95 -9.27 -5.03 -19.74
CA ALA A 95 -9.18 -4.64 -21.15
C ALA A 95 -9.51 -3.15 -21.41
N SER A 96 -10.16 -2.47 -20.47
CA SER A 96 -10.50 -1.04 -20.54
C SER A 96 -9.50 -0.14 -19.81
N GLU A 97 -8.44 -0.71 -19.23
CA GLU A 97 -7.38 0.02 -18.55
C GLU A 97 -6.72 1.04 -19.50
N LEU A 98 -6.47 2.23 -18.99
CA LEU A 98 -5.81 3.30 -19.75
C LEU A 98 -4.30 3.25 -19.59
N ILE A 99 -3.82 3.02 -18.36
CA ILE A 99 -2.41 3.02 -17.99
C ILE A 99 -2.16 1.85 -17.05
N ASP A 100 -1.23 0.97 -17.40
CA ASP A 100 -0.76 -0.05 -16.46
C ASP A 100 0.12 0.60 -15.38
N THR A 101 -0.45 0.77 -14.20
CA THR A 101 0.19 1.49 -13.09
C THR A 101 1.06 0.62 -12.20
N ARG A 102 1.14 -0.70 -12.43
CA ARG A 102 1.88 -1.63 -11.56
C ARG A 102 3.36 -1.28 -11.42
N GLY A 103 3.99 -0.89 -12.52
CA GLY A 103 5.38 -0.44 -12.55
C GLY A 103 5.59 0.84 -11.74
N LEU A 104 4.73 1.84 -11.93
CA LEU A 104 4.77 3.11 -11.22
C LEU A 104 4.57 2.92 -9.71
N VAL A 105 3.55 2.16 -9.31
CA VAL A 105 3.29 1.85 -7.89
C VAL A 105 4.51 1.18 -7.24
N LYS A 106 5.18 0.27 -7.96
CA LYS A 106 6.41 -0.38 -7.46
C LYS A 106 7.56 0.63 -7.30
N LYS A 107 7.76 1.54 -8.24
CA LYS A 107 8.79 2.59 -8.16
C LYS A 107 8.54 3.54 -7.01
N LEU A 108 7.31 4.03 -6.85
CA LEU A 108 6.92 4.87 -5.72
C LEU A 108 7.16 4.16 -4.39
N GLN A 109 6.81 2.90 -4.29
CA GLN A 109 7.08 2.09 -3.12
C GLN A 109 8.59 2.01 -2.81
N ASP A 110 9.40 1.74 -3.82
CA ASP A 110 10.84 1.60 -3.67
C ASP A 110 11.50 2.94 -3.25
N MET A 111 11.05 4.05 -3.79
CA MET A 111 11.50 5.39 -3.40
C MET A 111 11.13 5.68 -1.93
N ILE A 112 9.86 5.52 -1.56
CA ILE A 112 9.35 5.84 -0.23
C ILE A 112 10.00 4.99 0.86
N THR A 113 10.35 3.74 0.56
CA THR A 113 10.95 2.83 1.53
C THR A 113 12.44 2.65 1.36
N ASN A 114 13.07 3.38 0.44
CA ASN A 114 14.46 3.15 0.05
C ASN A 114 14.71 1.65 -0.23
N ARG A 115 13.89 1.07 -1.12
CA ARG A 115 13.92 -0.36 -1.48
C ARG A 115 13.86 -1.29 -0.26
N SER A 116 13.02 -0.96 0.71
CA SER A 116 12.83 -1.67 1.98
C SER A 116 13.99 -1.54 2.99
N ALA A 117 14.97 -0.67 2.75
CA ALA A 117 15.99 -0.35 3.73
C ALA A 117 15.50 0.65 4.81
N GLY A 118 14.37 1.30 4.55
CA GLY A 118 13.84 2.39 5.36
C GLY A 118 14.30 3.76 4.85
N ASN A 119 13.37 4.70 4.80
CA ASN A 119 13.64 6.07 4.35
C ASN A 119 13.15 7.08 5.39
N PRO A 120 14.03 7.73 6.14
CA PRO A 120 13.65 8.67 7.18
C PRO A 120 12.92 9.92 6.68
N GLU A 121 13.08 10.30 5.41
CA GLU A 121 12.39 11.45 4.82
C GLU A 121 10.88 11.26 4.73
N PHE A 122 10.42 10.00 4.62
CA PHE A 122 9.00 9.65 4.51
C PHE A 122 8.44 8.99 5.77
N THR A 123 9.05 9.25 6.92
CA THR A 123 8.61 8.77 8.23
C THR A 123 8.29 9.93 9.17
N ASN A 124 7.62 9.61 10.28
CA ASN A 124 7.27 10.60 11.30
C ASN A 124 6.50 11.81 10.74
N LEU A 125 5.59 11.54 9.81
CA LEU A 125 4.67 12.52 9.26
C LEU A 125 3.65 12.93 10.34
N PRO A 126 2.93 14.07 10.19
CA PRO A 126 1.90 14.49 11.15
C PRO A 126 0.81 13.44 11.39
N ARG A 127 0.58 12.56 10.45
CA ARG A 127 -0.32 11.40 10.52
C ARG A 127 -0.03 10.40 9.41
N LYS A 128 -0.72 9.24 9.44
CA LYS A 128 -0.72 8.31 8.30
C LYS A 128 -1.00 9.04 6.99
N PHE A 129 -0.29 8.70 5.94
CA PHE A 129 -0.41 9.30 4.63
C PHE A 129 -0.74 8.22 3.58
N ASN A 130 -1.79 8.42 2.79
CA ASN A 130 -2.27 7.46 1.82
C ASN A 130 -2.03 7.97 0.40
N ILE A 131 -1.50 7.12 -0.45
CA ILE A 131 -1.31 7.39 -1.88
C ILE A 131 -2.08 6.34 -2.67
N ALA A 132 -2.79 6.80 -3.70
CA ALA A 132 -3.47 5.94 -4.66
C ALA A 132 -3.05 6.28 -6.09
N VAL A 133 -2.97 5.25 -6.93
CA VAL A 133 -2.67 5.40 -8.36
C VAL A 133 -3.72 4.62 -9.13
N GLU A 134 -4.62 5.33 -9.79
CA GLU A 134 -5.64 4.73 -10.66
C GLU A 134 -5.10 4.63 -12.09
N GLY A 135 -5.33 3.50 -12.73
CA GLY A 135 -4.99 3.28 -14.13
C GLY A 135 -6.21 3.00 -15.02
N GLY A 136 -7.33 2.69 -14.40
CA GLY A 136 -8.59 2.35 -15.04
C GLY A 136 -9.55 3.53 -15.20
N ARG A 137 -10.82 3.20 -15.47
CA ARG A 137 -11.89 4.17 -15.68
C ARG A 137 -12.95 4.16 -14.57
N ASP A 138 -12.84 3.21 -13.65
CA ASP A 138 -13.88 2.88 -12.66
C ASP A 138 -13.61 3.46 -11.27
N ASN A 139 -12.47 4.17 -11.09
CA ASN A 139 -12.07 4.73 -9.81
C ASN A 139 -12.02 3.67 -8.68
N ALA A 140 -11.52 2.48 -8.99
CA ALA A 140 -11.48 1.35 -8.05
C ALA A 140 -10.68 1.65 -6.77
N VAL A 141 -9.77 2.61 -6.82
CA VAL A 141 -8.94 3.04 -5.68
C VAL A 141 -9.64 4.06 -4.77
N HIS A 142 -10.83 4.56 -5.15
CA HIS A 142 -11.46 5.69 -4.47
C HIS A 142 -10.48 6.86 -4.29
N ALA A 143 -10.02 7.42 -5.40
CA ALA A 143 -8.98 8.44 -5.46
C ALA A 143 -9.24 9.60 -4.49
N GLU A 144 -10.49 10.02 -4.38
CA GLU A 144 -10.96 11.17 -3.59
C GLU A 144 -10.76 11.03 -2.07
N ILE A 145 -10.53 9.83 -1.55
CA ILE A 145 -10.32 9.63 -0.09
C ILE A 145 -8.86 9.52 0.33
N ASN A 146 -7.93 9.73 -0.60
CA ASN A 146 -6.49 9.60 -0.36
C ASN A 146 -5.84 10.97 -0.21
N ASP A 147 -4.74 11.03 0.54
CA ASP A 147 -3.97 12.26 0.74
C ASP A 147 -3.38 12.78 -0.57
N ILE A 148 -2.90 11.86 -1.42
CA ILE A 148 -2.57 12.11 -2.83
C ILE A 148 -3.17 10.98 -3.67
N ALA A 149 -3.71 11.34 -4.84
CA ALA A 149 -4.10 10.36 -5.84
C ALA A 149 -3.70 10.82 -7.25
N PHE A 150 -3.27 9.86 -8.05
CA PHE A 150 -3.01 10.00 -9.47
C PHE A 150 -4.16 9.36 -10.23
N VAL A 151 -4.84 10.11 -11.08
CA VAL A 151 -5.98 9.61 -11.88
C VAL A 151 -5.73 9.85 -13.36
N PRO A 152 -6.05 8.91 -14.25
CA PRO A 152 -5.82 9.07 -15.68
C PRO A 152 -6.49 10.31 -16.24
N ALA A 153 -5.76 11.09 -17.02
CA ALA A 153 -6.26 12.29 -17.68
C ALA A 153 -5.53 12.57 -18.98
N TYR A 154 -6.25 13.11 -19.96
CA TYR A 154 -5.65 13.60 -21.19
C TYR A 154 -5.32 15.08 -21.09
N ARG A 155 -4.13 15.45 -21.56
CA ARG A 155 -3.73 16.83 -21.77
C ARG A 155 -3.11 16.95 -23.18
N ASP A 156 -3.66 17.83 -23.99
CA ASP A 156 -3.21 18.05 -25.38
C ASP A 156 -3.11 16.75 -26.22
N GLY A 157 -4.03 15.83 -25.97
CA GLY A 157 -4.06 14.53 -26.64
C GLY A 157 -3.11 13.48 -26.05
N GLN A 158 -2.28 13.82 -25.08
CA GLN A 158 -1.41 12.90 -24.36
C GLN A 158 -2.08 12.37 -23.11
N LEU A 159 -1.95 11.07 -22.88
CA LEU A 159 -2.47 10.41 -21.69
C LEU A 159 -1.44 10.50 -20.56
N GLY A 160 -1.87 10.89 -19.39
CA GLY A 160 -1.07 11.00 -18.17
C GLY A 160 -1.95 10.97 -16.94
N PHE A 161 -1.54 11.65 -15.89
CA PHE A 161 -2.27 11.71 -14.62
C PHE A 161 -2.58 13.15 -14.20
N ASN A 162 -3.82 13.41 -13.78
CA ASN A 162 -4.11 14.51 -12.89
C ASN A 162 -3.75 14.11 -11.45
N VAL A 163 -3.26 15.09 -10.68
CA VAL A 163 -2.95 14.92 -9.27
C VAL A 163 -4.08 15.49 -8.42
N LEU A 164 -4.63 14.66 -7.54
CA LEU A 164 -5.60 15.07 -6.51
C LEU A 164 -4.90 15.09 -5.16
N VAL A 165 -5.27 16.05 -4.29
CA VAL A 165 -4.66 16.21 -2.96
C VAL A 165 -5.69 16.50 -1.88
N GLY A 166 -5.37 16.15 -0.63
CA GLY A 166 -6.12 16.55 0.55
C GLY A 166 -7.32 15.66 0.91
N GLY A 167 -7.48 14.51 0.26
CA GLY A 167 -8.52 13.56 0.64
C GLY A 167 -8.31 13.00 2.04
N PHE A 168 -9.40 12.84 2.76
CA PHE A 168 -9.39 12.32 4.12
C PHE A 168 -10.65 11.53 4.42
N PHE A 169 -10.48 10.34 4.94
CA PHE A 169 -11.61 9.50 5.34
C PHE A 169 -11.39 8.88 6.74
N SER A 170 -12.30 9.16 7.64
CA SER A 170 -12.34 8.59 8.97
C SER A 170 -13.78 8.52 9.51
N ALA A 171 -13.98 7.85 10.64
CA ALA A 171 -15.30 7.81 11.29
C ALA A 171 -15.81 9.18 11.78
N ARG A 172 -14.92 10.19 11.88
CA ARG A 172 -15.26 11.52 12.40
C ARG A 172 -15.25 12.62 11.35
N ARG A 173 -14.58 12.40 10.24
CA ARG A 173 -14.39 13.41 9.19
C ARG A 173 -14.21 12.72 7.85
N CYS A 174 -14.83 13.29 6.82
CA CYS A 174 -14.64 12.92 5.42
C CYS A 174 -14.45 14.19 4.61
N GLU A 175 -13.34 14.26 3.87
CA GLU A 175 -13.02 15.35 2.96
C GLU A 175 -12.62 14.75 1.61
N ALA A 176 -13.21 15.22 0.54
CA ALA A 176 -12.82 14.81 -0.80
C ALA A 176 -11.52 15.50 -1.22
N ALA A 177 -10.63 14.76 -1.85
CA ALA A 177 -9.45 15.33 -2.49
C ALA A 177 -9.87 16.28 -3.62
N VAL A 178 -9.09 17.33 -3.81
CA VAL A 178 -9.29 18.33 -4.85
C VAL A 178 -8.17 18.30 -5.89
N PRO A 179 -8.44 18.65 -7.15
CA PRO A 179 -7.40 18.76 -8.18
C PRO A 179 -6.33 19.79 -7.79
N LEU A 180 -5.07 19.41 -7.89
CA LEU A 180 -3.94 20.30 -7.69
C LEU A 180 -3.65 21.19 -8.92
N ASN A 181 -4.39 21.00 -10.02
CA ASN A 181 -4.09 21.58 -11.34
C ASN A 181 -2.70 21.19 -11.89
N ALA A 182 -2.19 20.07 -11.45
CA ALA A 182 -0.96 19.47 -11.96
C ALA A 182 -1.30 18.25 -12.81
N TRP A 183 -0.64 18.11 -13.94
CA TRP A 183 -0.68 16.95 -14.79
C TRP A 183 0.73 16.42 -14.95
N VAL A 184 0.90 15.13 -14.85
CA VAL A 184 2.19 14.44 -14.95
C VAL A 184 2.14 13.33 -16.00
N GLU A 185 3.23 13.14 -16.68
CA GLU A 185 3.37 12.07 -17.68
C GLU A 185 3.49 10.71 -16.99
N PRO A 186 3.00 9.63 -17.62
CA PRO A 186 3.07 8.28 -17.06
C PRO A 186 4.44 7.62 -17.31
N ASN A 187 5.50 8.39 -17.23
CA ASN A 187 6.87 7.94 -17.47
C ASN A 187 7.61 7.73 -16.13
N ASP A 188 8.89 7.39 -16.25
CA ASP A 188 9.73 6.99 -15.14
C ASP A 188 10.11 8.11 -14.17
N ASP A 189 9.74 9.35 -14.48
CA ASP A 189 10.14 10.58 -13.76
C ASP A 189 9.04 11.12 -12.82
N VAL A 190 7.98 10.34 -12.58
CA VAL A 190 6.89 10.69 -11.65
C VAL A 190 7.28 10.40 -10.22
#